data_73c226829f9e59c09aa75d61389cf4d0
#
_entry.id   73c226829f9e59c09aa75d61389cf4d0
#
_cell.length_a   1.000
_cell.length_b   1.000
_cell.length_c   1.000
_cell.angle_alpha   90.00
_cell.angle_beta   90.00
_cell.angle_gamma   90.00
#
_symmetry.space_group_name_H-M   'P 1'
#
loop_
_entity.id
_entity.type
_entity.pdbx_description
1 polymer ?
#
loop_
_entity_poly.entity_id
_entity_poly.type
_entity_poly.pdbx_seq_one_letter_code
_entity_poly.pdbx_strand_id
1 'polypeptide(L)'
;VLTDGAAWAVKNGFGRPEDLEHIEEQGAIRGADPQVVSERALERGRNQLGTLGSGNHFLEIDLVEEIHDQQAAEVLGLFAGQITVSIHTGSRGFGYQVCDDHLKMMLQAARKYGIELPDRQLCCAPIGSPEGRQYLSAMACAANFAFANRQLITAWVRESFEQVLDRKQ
;
A
#
# COMPACT_ATOMS: atom_id res chain seq x y z
N VAL A 1 4.01 -11.34 -4.02
CA VAL A 1 3.58 -10.13 -3.32
C VAL A 1 4.08 -8.89 -4.01
N LEU A 2 5.41 -8.74 -4.17
CA LEU A 2 6.01 -7.48 -4.64
C LEU A 2 5.66 -7.12 -6.10
N THR A 3 5.32 -8.09 -6.93
CA THR A 3 4.88 -7.90 -8.32
C THR A 3 3.37 -7.85 -8.47
N ASP A 4 2.65 -8.66 -7.69
CA ASP A 4 1.23 -8.92 -7.90
C ASP A 4 0.33 -8.29 -6.82
N GLY A 5 0.92 -7.64 -5.81
CA GLY A 5 0.19 -6.86 -4.80
C GLY A 5 -1.01 -7.58 -4.19
N ALA A 6 -2.18 -6.93 -4.20
CA ALA A 6 -3.43 -7.49 -3.70
C ALA A 6 -3.90 -8.72 -4.50
N ALA A 7 -3.59 -8.81 -5.79
CA ALA A 7 -3.95 -9.97 -6.60
C ALA A 7 -3.28 -11.25 -6.08
N TRP A 8 -2.05 -11.14 -5.56
CA TRP A 8 -1.40 -12.25 -4.88
C TRP A 8 -2.22 -12.71 -3.65
N ALA A 9 -2.67 -11.77 -2.83
CA ALA A 9 -3.45 -12.08 -1.63
C ALA A 9 -4.76 -12.79 -1.99
N VAL A 10 -5.51 -12.26 -2.96
CA VAL A 10 -6.75 -12.87 -3.47
C VAL A 10 -6.51 -14.27 -4.00
N LYS A 11 -5.48 -14.48 -4.82
CA LYS A 11 -5.11 -15.80 -5.36
C LYS A 11 -4.78 -16.82 -4.26
N ASN A 12 -4.32 -16.36 -3.11
CA ASN A 12 -4.01 -17.20 -1.94
C ASN A 12 -5.17 -17.31 -0.93
N GLY A 13 -6.38 -16.90 -1.29
CA GLY A 13 -7.58 -17.06 -0.46
C GLY A 13 -7.85 -15.90 0.50
N PHE A 14 -7.12 -14.79 0.39
CA PHE A 14 -7.33 -13.60 1.23
C PHE A 14 -8.12 -12.53 0.48
N GLY A 15 -9.41 -12.77 0.29
CA GLY A 15 -10.31 -11.85 -0.37
C GLY A 15 -11.02 -12.45 -1.59
N ARG A 16 -11.70 -11.60 -2.33
CA ARG A 16 -12.54 -11.96 -3.48
C ARG A 16 -11.98 -11.30 -4.75
N PRO A 17 -12.16 -11.88 -5.94
CA PRO A 17 -11.73 -11.25 -7.20
C PRO A 17 -12.29 -9.84 -7.39
N GLU A 18 -13.54 -9.61 -6.96
CA GLU A 18 -14.24 -8.33 -7.05
C GLU A 18 -13.56 -7.22 -6.22
N ASP A 19 -12.82 -7.59 -5.17
CA ASP A 19 -12.07 -6.62 -4.37
C ASP A 19 -11.07 -5.83 -5.22
N LEU A 20 -10.50 -6.46 -6.23
CA LEU A 20 -9.48 -5.85 -7.08
C LEU A 20 -10.04 -4.72 -7.95
N GLU A 21 -11.32 -4.75 -8.28
CA GLU A 21 -12.00 -3.71 -9.07
C GLU A 21 -12.10 -2.38 -8.32
N HIS A 22 -12.02 -2.43 -6.99
CA HIS A 22 -12.10 -1.27 -6.09
C HIS A 22 -10.74 -0.81 -5.56
N ILE A 23 -9.64 -1.37 -6.07
CA ILE A 23 -8.27 -1.00 -5.67
C ILE A 23 -7.59 -0.29 -6.84
N GLU A 24 -6.88 0.79 -6.56
CA GLU A 24 -6.05 1.51 -7.53
C GLU A 24 -5.12 0.54 -8.27
N GLU A 25 -4.99 0.71 -9.59
CA GLU A 25 -4.21 -0.19 -10.47
C GLU A 25 -4.60 -1.68 -10.33
N GLN A 26 -5.85 -1.95 -9.96
CA GLN A 26 -6.35 -3.30 -9.66
C GLN A 26 -5.50 -4.05 -8.62
N GLY A 27 -4.92 -3.28 -7.71
CA GLY A 27 -4.12 -3.78 -6.60
C GLY A 27 -2.68 -4.17 -6.93
N ALA A 28 -2.17 -3.82 -8.13
CA ALA A 28 -0.79 -4.12 -8.52
C ALA A 28 -0.20 -3.06 -9.47
N ILE A 29 0.69 -2.23 -8.97
CA ILE A 29 1.45 -1.26 -9.80
C ILE A 29 2.45 -2.02 -10.67
N ARG A 30 2.39 -1.72 -11.98
CA ARG A 30 3.28 -2.32 -12.98
C ARG A 30 4.71 -1.78 -12.86
N GLY A 31 5.68 -2.57 -13.34
CA GLY A 31 7.09 -2.17 -13.37
C GLY A 31 7.83 -2.43 -12.06
N ALA A 32 7.20 -3.11 -11.11
CA ALA A 32 7.87 -3.58 -9.90
C ALA A 32 8.95 -4.60 -10.26
N ASP A 33 10.18 -4.38 -9.78
CA ASP A 33 11.29 -5.29 -9.94
C ASP A 33 11.88 -5.65 -8.57
N PRO A 34 11.63 -6.85 -8.04
CA PRO A 34 12.18 -7.29 -6.77
C PRO A 34 13.71 -7.37 -6.72
N GLN A 35 14.39 -7.41 -7.88
CA GLN A 35 15.85 -7.51 -7.94
C GLN A 35 16.55 -6.20 -7.51
N VAL A 36 15.84 -5.07 -7.58
CA VAL A 36 16.36 -3.76 -7.14
C VAL A 36 16.09 -3.48 -5.66
N VAL A 37 15.46 -4.42 -4.96
CA VAL A 37 15.15 -4.31 -3.53
C VAL A 37 16.24 -5.01 -2.72
N SER A 38 16.72 -4.36 -1.65
CA SER A 38 17.76 -4.94 -0.80
C SER A 38 17.23 -6.12 0.05
N GLU A 39 18.12 -7.06 0.37
CA GLU A 39 17.80 -8.17 1.29
C GLU A 39 17.32 -7.64 2.65
N ARG A 40 17.90 -6.54 3.13
CA ARG A 40 17.50 -5.87 4.38
C ARG A 40 16.04 -5.39 4.33
N ALA A 41 15.59 -4.85 3.20
CA ALA A 41 14.19 -4.46 3.03
C ALA A 41 13.27 -5.70 3.05
N LEU A 42 13.67 -6.78 2.36
CA LEU A 42 12.94 -8.05 2.37
C LEU A 42 12.83 -8.64 3.78
N GLU A 43 13.92 -8.66 4.53
CA GLU A 43 13.92 -9.14 5.92
C GLU A 43 13.00 -8.32 6.82
N ARG A 44 13.03 -6.98 6.70
CA ARG A 44 12.13 -6.10 7.47
C ARG A 44 10.66 -6.30 7.13
N GLY A 45 10.33 -6.63 5.88
CA GLY A 45 8.97 -6.88 5.43
C GLY A 45 8.42 -8.26 5.80
N ARG A 46 9.30 -9.27 5.88
CA ARG A 46 8.92 -10.70 5.95
C ARG A 46 7.84 -11.02 6.99
N ASN A 47 7.94 -10.45 8.18
CA ASN A 47 7.03 -10.71 9.29
C ASN A 47 6.01 -9.57 9.51
N GLN A 48 5.87 -8.67 8.55
CA GLN A 48 5.00 -7.50 8.66
C GLN A 48 3.84 -7.50 7.67
N LEU A 49 3.80 -8.45 6.77
CA LEU A 49 2.66 -8.63 5.87
C LEU A 49 1.43 -9.05 6.68
N GLY A 50 0.30 -8.38 6.45
CA GLY A 50 -0.91 -8.57 7.22
C GLY A 50 -0.89 -7.93 8.61
N THR A 51 0.00 -6.98 8.90
CA THR A 51 0.07 -6.30 10.18
C THR A 51 -0.34 -4.83 10.08
N LEU A 52 -1.04 -4.34 11.10
CA LEU A 52 -1.55 -2.97 11.11
C LEU A 52 -0.42 -1.94 11.25
N GLY A 53 0.36 -2.04 12.32
CA GLY A 53 1.41 -1.09 12.65
C GLY A 53 1.16 -0.28 13.90
N SER A 54 1.92 0.80 14.03
CA SER A 54 1.86 1.72 15.15
C SER A 54 1.92 3.18 14.65
N GLY A 55 1.80 4.13 15.56
CA GLY A 55 1.76 5.56 15.23
C GLY A 55 0.41 5.94 14.67
N ASN A 56 0.39 6.48 13.45
CA ASN A 56 -0.83 6.89 12.76
C ASN A 56 -1.54 5.78 11.98
N HIS A 57 -1.15 4.53 12.17
CA HIS A 57 -1.86 3.39 11.60
C HIS A 57 -3.03 3.00 12.50
N PHE A 58 -4.19 2.75 11.90
CA PHE A 58 -5.40 2.39 12.64
C PHE A 58 -6.31 1.46 11.84
N LEU A 59 -7.19 0.81 12.55
CA LEU A 59 -8.36 0.08 12.06
C LEU A 59 -9.53 0.54 12.94
N GLU A 60 -10.54 1.11 12.33
CA GLU A 60 -11.70 1.68 13.01
C GLU A 60 -13.00 1.10 12.44
N ILE A 61 -13.97 0.98 13.31
CA ILE A 61 -15.36 0.65 12.94
C ILE A 61 -16.18 1.91 13.13
N ASP A 62 -16.70 2.41 12.02
CA ASP A 62 -17.35 3.71 11.96
C ASP A 62 -18.83 3.58 11.64
N LEU A 63 -19.61 4.54 12.07
CA LEU A 63 -21.00 4.75 11.67
C LEU A 63 -21.08 5.95 10.74
N VAL A 64 -21.63 5.78 9.55
CA VAL A 64 -21.96 6.90 8.66
C VAL A 64 -23.13 7.67 9.26
N GLU A 65 -22.86 8.81 9.88
CA GLU A 65 -23.87 9.61 10.57
C GLU A 65 -24.64 10.51 9.59
N GLU A 66 -23.91 11.20 8.71
CA GLU A 66 -24.48 12.18 7.77
C GLU A 66 -23.83 12.08 6.39
N ILE A 67 -24.59 12.32 5.34
CA ILE A 67 -24.14 12.41 3.95
C ILE A 67 -24.17 13.89 3.52
N HIS A 68 -23.00 14.45 3.24
CA HIS A 68 -22.86 15.84 2.78
C HIS A 68 -22.92 15.99 1.26
N ASP A 69 -22.51 14.93 0.51
CA ASP A 69 -22.56 14.85 -0.96
C ASP A 69 -23.23 13.56 -1.38
N GLN A 70 -24.48 13.68 -1.82
CA GLN A 70 -25.30 12.52 -2.19
C GLN A 70 -24.75 11.81 -3.43
N GLN A 71 -24.22 12.55 -4.42
CA GLN A 71 -23.69 11.94 -5.65
C GLN A 71 -22.42 11.15 -5.37
N ALA A 72 -21.51 11.69 -4.56
CA ALA A 72 -20.32 10.98 -4.14
C ALA A 72 -20.65 9.74 -3.31
N ALA A 73 -21.61 9.86 -2.39
CA ALA A 73 -22.05 8.74 -1.55
C ALA A 73 -22.65 7.59 -2.39
N GLU A 74 -23.47 7.90 -3.39
CA GLU A 74 -24.04 6.88 -4.29
C GLU A 74 -22.95 6.13 -5.07
N VAL A 75 -21.95 6.84 -5.60
CA VAL A 75 -20.81 6.22 -6.30
C VAL A 75 -19.98 5.32 -5.38
N LEU A 76 -19.81 5.73 -4.13
CA LEU A 76 -19.04 4.99 -3.12
C LEU A 76 -19.87 3.90 -2.40
N GLY A 77 -21.18 3.81 -2.67
CA GLY A 77 -22.07 2.88 -2.01
C GLY A 77 -22.31 3.20 -0.53
N LEU A 78 -22.27 4.48 -0.14
CA LEU A 78 -22.43 4.93 1.23
C LEU A 78 -23.85 5.43 1.50
N PHE A 79 -24.37 5.12 2.70
CA PHE A 79 -25.67 5.61 3.18
C PHE A 79 -25.64 5.88 4.68
N ALA A 80 -26.49 6.77 5.15
CA ALA A 80 -26.60 7.09 6.58
C ALA A 80 -27.05 5.87 7.39
N GLY A 81 -26.39 5.62 8.53
CA GLY A 81 -26.61 4.44 9.38
C GLY A 81 -25.80 3.21 8.97
N GLN A 82 -25.01 3.29 7.90
CA GLN A 82 -24.13 2.20 7.48
C GLN A 82 -22.93 2.06 8.44
N ILE A 83 -22.56 0.82 8.74
CA ILE A 83 -21.28 0.53 9.40
C ILE A 83 -20.21 0.36 8.34
N THR A 84 -19.10 1.08 8.52
CA THR A 84 -17.90 0.99 7.68
C THR A 84 -16.70 0.57 8.52
N VAL A 85 -15.67 0.04 7.84
CA VAL A 85 -14.38 -0.26 8.48
C VAL A 85 -13.30 0.50 7.73
N SER A 86 -12.62 1.38 8.46
CA SER A 86 -11.49 2.14 7.93
C SER A 86 -10.17 1.46 8.30
N ILE A 87 -9.33 1.19 7.30
CA ILE A 87 -8.01 0.56 7.47
C ILE A 87 -6.94 1.50 6.95
N HIS A 88 -6.15 2.07 7.85
CA HIS A 88 -5.03 2.94 7.50
C HIS A 88 -3.71 2.25 7.82
N THR A 89 -3.09 1.66 6.82
CA THR A 89 -1.77 1.04 6.89
C THR A 89 -1.13 0.98 5.51
N GLY A 90 0.15 0.64 5.47
CA GLY A 90 0.94 0.68 4.25
C GLY A 90 2.00 -0.42 4.15
N SER A 91 3.14 -0.07 3.58
CA SER A 91 4.24 -1.00 3.28
C SER A 91 5.09 -1.38 4.50
N ARG A 92 4.72 -0.91 5.69
CA ARG A 92 5.40 -1.22 6.94
C ARG A 92 6.90 -0.87 6.86
N GLY A 93 7.74 -1.56 7.60
CA GLY A 93 9.20 -1.38 7.58
C GLY A 93 9.86 -1.73 6.25
N PHE A 94 9.17 -2.46 5.37
CA PHE A 94 9.64 -2.77 4.03
C PHE A 94 9.83 -1.48 3.20
N GLY A 95 8.76 -0.70 3.01
CA GLY A 95 8.85 0.53 2.21
C GLY A 95 9.71 1.61 2.85
N TYR A 96 9.75 1.68 4.19
CA TYR A 96 10.70 2.55 4.88
C TYR A 96 12.14 2.21 4.47
N GLN A 97 12.51 0.92 4.47
CA GLN A 97 13.87 0.51 4.09
C GLN A 97 14.14 0.74 2.61
N VAL A 98 13.17 0.49 1.73
CA VAL A 98 13.27 0.82 0.30
C VAL A 98 13.60 2.30 0.09
N CYS A 99 12.91 3.19 0.81
CA CYS A 99 13.20 4.62 0.75
C CYS A 99 14.61 4.94 1.26
N ASP A 100 14.99 4.44 2.44
CA ASP A 100 16.29 4.66 3.07
C ASP A 100 17.47 4.22 2.17
N ASP A 101 17.33 3.04 1.55
CA ASP A 101 18.35 2.49 0.64
C ASP A 101 18.59 3.37 -0.59
N HIS A 102 17.54 4.07 -1.06
CA HIS A 102 17.64 4.90 -2.27
C HIS A 102 18.04 6.37 -1.99
N LEU A 103 17.99 6.85 -0.75
CA LEU A 103 18.31 8.24 -0.41
C LEU A 103 19.71 8.65 -0.87
N LYS A 104 20.73 7.83 -0.63
CA LYS A 104 22.13 8.13 -1.01
C LYS A 104 22.28 8.21 -2.52
N MET A 105 21.67 7.27 -3.25
CA MET A 105 21.68 7.24 -4.71
C MET A 105 20.99 8.48 -5.27
N MET A 106 19.85 8.88 -4.75
CA MET A 106 19.11 10.06 -5.19
C MET A 106 19.87 11.37 -4.93
N LEU A 107 20.57 11.51 -3.80
CA LEU A 107 21.43 12.66 -3.53
C LEU A 107 22.60 12.74 -4.51
N GLN A 108 23.20 11.60 -4.89
CA GLN A 108 24.25 11.56 -5.90
C GLN A 108 23.70 11.87 -7.30
N ALA A 109 22.53 11.34 -7.63
CA ALA A 109 21.85 11.61 -8.89
C ALA A 109 21.52 13.10 -9.05
N ALA A 110 20.96 13.75 -8.03
CA ALA A 110 20.67 15.18 -8.06
C ALA A 110 21.94 16.00 -8.42
N ARG A 111 23.08 15.69 -7.79
CA ARG A 111 24.36 16.33 -8.10
C ARG A 111 24.83 16.04 -9.52
N LYS A 112 24.76 14.77 -9.95
CA LYS A 112 25.14 14.31 -11.30
C LYS A 112 24.36 15.04 -12.40
N TYR A 113 23.09 15.32 -12.15
CA TYR A 113 22.19 15.99 -13.11
C TYR A 113 22.08 17.52 -12.89
N GLY A 114 22.89 18.10 -12.02
CA GLY A 114 22.92 19.54 -11.77
C GLY A 114 21.64 20.09 -11.13
N ILE A 115 20.92 19.25 -10.36
CA ILE A 115 19.71 19.65 -9.66
C ILE A 115 20.08 20.23 -8.31
N GLU A 116 19.80 21.51 -8.11
CA GLU A 116 19.95 22.18 -6.82
C GLU A 116 18.79 21.82 -5.89
N LEU A 117 19.12 21.31 -4.71
CA LEU A 117 18.13 20.89 -3.72
C LEU A 117 18.02 21.94 -2.62
N PRO A 118 16.86 22.56 -2.40
CA PRO A 118 16.65 23.49 -1.27
C PRO A 118 16.70 22.75 0.07
N ASP A 119 16.33 21.47 0.09
CA ASP A 119 16.40 20.56 1.23
C ASP A 119 16.87 19.18 0.76
N ARG A 120 17.73 18.52 1.53
CA ARG A 120 18.23 17.17 1.25
C ARG A 120 17.12 16.11 1.26
N GLN A 121 16.03 16.37 1.95
CA GLN A 121 14.85 15.49 1.97
C GLN A 121 14.11 15.46 0.63
N LEU A 122 14.31 16.47 -0.21
CA LEU A 122 13.75 16.57 -1.56
C LEU A 122 14.65 15.95 -2.62
N CYS A 123 15.52 15.01 -2.24
CA CYS A 123 16.42 14.34 -3.17
C CYS A 123 15.63 13.67 -4.31
N CYS A 124 16.14 13.86 -5.53
CA CYS A 124 15.45 13.41 -6.74
C CYS A 124 16.43 13.04 -7.84
N ALA A 125 15.91 12.40 -8.87
CA ALA A 125 16.60 12.13 -10.13
C ALA A 125 15.61 12.35 -11.30
N PRO A 126 16.11 12.67 -12.52
CA PRO A 126 15.23 12.69 -13.68
C PRO A 126 14.54 11.34 -13.87
N ILE A 127 13.24 11.35 -14.14
CA ILE A 127 12.42 10.12 -14.20
C ILE A 127 12.93 9.13 -15.27
N GLY A 128 13.51 9.62 -16.37
CA GLY A 128 14.09 8.82 -17.42
C GLY A 128 15.53 8.34 -17.15
N SER A 129 16.14 8.74 -16.03
CA SER A 129 17.49 8.30 -15.66
C SER A 129 17.51 6.84 -15.16
N PRO A 130 18.69 6.17 -15.19
CA PRO A 130 18.81 4.85 -14.56
C PRO A 130 18.41 4.85 -13.10
N GLU A 131 18.82 5.87 -12.34
CA GLU A 131 18.52 6.04 -10.91
C GLU A 131 17.01 6.24 -10.68
N GLY A 132 16.36 7.08 -11.52
CA GLY A 132 14.92 7.30 -11.45
C GLY A 132 14.13 6.03 -11.72
N ARG A 133 14.47 5.29 -12.78
CA ARG A 133 13.82 4.01 -13.11
C ARG A 133 14.01 2.95 -12.02
N GLN A 134 15.22 2.83 -11.47
CA GLN A 134 15.49 1.88 -10.39
C GLN A 134 14.64 2.20 -9.15
N TYR A 135 14.56 3.48 -8.77
CA TYR A 135 13.72 3.90 -7.64
C TYR A 135 12.24 3.63 -7.89
N LEU A 136 11.72 3.95 -9.08
CA LEU A 136 10.33 3.70 -9.41
C LEU A 136 9.96 2.21 -9.34
N SER A 137 10.86 1.32 -9.81
CA SER A 137 10.65 -0.12 -9.70
C SER A 137 10.65 -0.61 -8.25
N ALA A 138 11.54 -0.09 -7.40
CA ALA A 138 11.56 -0.40 -5.97
C ALA A 138 10.33 0.17 -5.24
N MET A 139 9.93 1.39 -5.57
CA MET A 139 8.72 2.03 -5.04
C MET A 139 7.46 1.22 -5.41
N ALA A 140 7.36 0.73 -6.65
CA ALA A 140 6.26 -0.13 -7.07
C ALA A 140 6.21 -1.42 -6.25
N CYS A 141 7.36 -2.03 -5.89
CA CYS A 141 7.41 -3.15 -4.96
C CYS A 141 6.85 -2.79 -3.58
N ALA A 142 7.17 -1.60 -3.07
CA ALA A 142 6.67 -1.14 -1.78
C ALA A 142 5.16 -0.86 -1.79
N ALA A 143 4.64 -0.29 -2.88
CA ALA A 143 3.21 -0.07 -3.07
C ALA A 143 2.45 -1.40 -3.19
N ASN A 144 2.97 -2.36 -3.95
CA ASN A 144 2.38 -3.68 -4.08
C ASN A 144 2.36 -4.44 -2.75
N PHE A 145 3.42 -4.32 -1.95
CA PHE A 145 3.42 -4.85 -0.58
C PHE A 145 2.31 -4.21 0.26
N ALA A 146 2.10 -2.89 0.16
CA ALA A 146 1.05 -2.20 0.88
C ALA A 146 -0.36 -2.63 0.43
N PHE A 147 -0.59 -2.84 -0.86
CA PHE A 147 -1.85 -3.38 -1.36
C PHE A 147 -2.12 -4.78 -0.80
N ALA A 148 -1.14 -5.69 -0.85
CA ALA A 148 -1.26 -7.02 -0.26
C ALA A 148 -1.51 -6.94 1.25
N ASN A 149 -0.80 -6.07 1.97
CA ASN A 149 -0.96 -5.89 3.41
C ASN A 149 -2.38 -5.50 3.79
N ARG A 150 -2.96 -4.49 3.12
CA ARG A 150 -4.35 -4.08 3.36
C ARG A 150 -5.36 -5.15 2.96
N GLN A 151 -5.12 -5.88 1.87
CA GLN A 151 -6.00 -6.96 1.43
C GLN A 151 -6.08 -8.11 2.46
N LEU A 152 -4.94 -8.49 3.06
CA LEU A 152 -4.93 -9.50 4.11
C LEU A 152 -5.72 -9.03 5.35
N ILE A 153 -5.50 -7.78 5.78
CA ILE A 153 -6.23 -7.22 6.93
C ILE A 153 -7.73 -7.17 6.63
N THR A 154 -8.13 -6.76 5.42
CA THR A 154 -9.54 -6.77 4.99
C THR A 154 -10.15 -8.16 5.08
N ALA A 155 -9.44 -9.19 4.63
CA ALA A 155 -9.92 -10.57 4.73
C ALA A 155 -10.13 -11.00 6.19
N TRP A 156 -9.19 -10.70 7.07
CA TRP A 156 -9.32 -11.02 8.50
C TRP A 156 -10.40 -10.22 9.22
N VAL A 157 -10.62 -8.97 8.84
CA VAL A 157 -11.75 -8.18 9.35
C VAL A 157 -13.06 -8.84 8.98
N ARG A 158 -13.25 -9.24 7.72
CA ARG A 158 -14.47 -9.96 7.28
C ARG A 158 -14.67 -11.26 8.07
N GLU A 159 -13.61 -12.07 8.18
CA GLU A 159 -13.67 -13.30 8.96
C GLU A 159 -14.05 -13.04 10.44
N SER A 160 -13.47 -12.01 11.05
CA SER A 160 -13.79 -11.62 12.43
C SER A 160 -15.26 -11.22 12.60
N PHE A 161 -15.80 -10.45 11.66
CA PHE A 161 -17.22 -10.10 11.66
C PHE A 161 -18.14 -11.32 11.49
N GLU A 162 -17.80 -12.25 10.58
CA GLU A 162 -18.53 -13.49 10.39
C GLU A 162 -18.57 -14.33 11.68
N GLN A 163 -17.41 -14.47 12.36
CA GLN A 163 -17.30 -15.23 13.60
C GLN A 163 -18.10 -14.60 14.75
N VAL A 164 -18.04 -13.27 14.91
CA VAL A 164 -18.66 -12.57 16.04
C VAL A 164 -20.18 -12.44 15.85
N LEU A 165 -20.63 -12.19 14.62
CA LEU A 165 -22.03 -11.94 14.34
C LEU A 165 -22.83 -13.20 13.97
N ASP A 166 -22.17 -14.39 13.95
CA ASP A 166 -22.75 -15.71 13.60
C ASP A 166 -23.58 -15.63 12.29
N ARG A 167 -23.18 -14.78 11.38
CA ARG A 167 -23.80 -14.63 10.07
C ARG A 167 -22.93 -15.32 9.02
N LYS A 168 -23.32 -16.53 8.65
CA LYS A 168 -22.87 -17.10 7.37
C LYS A 168 -23.47 -16.24 6.26
N GLN A 169 -22.65 -15.52 5.54
CA GLN A 169 -23.03 -14.86 4.29
C GLN A 169 -23.00 -15.86 3.15
#